data_ff22497484e8ce3b131e85f4384ed2d3
#
_entry.id   ff22497484e8ce3b131e85f4384ed2d3
#
_cell.length_a   1.000
_cell.length_b   1.000
_cell.length_c   1.000
_cell.angle_alpha   90.00
_cell.angle_beta   90.00
_cell.angle_gamma   90.00
#
_symmetry.space_group_name_H-M   'P 1'
#
loop_
_entity.id
_entity.type
_entity.pdbx_description
1 polymer ?
#
loop_
_entity_poly.entity_id
_entity_poly.type
_entity_poly.pdbx_seq_one_letter_code
_entity_poly.pdbx_strand_id
1 'polypeptide(L)'
;MAQLVEFAGNHVWLVAGLLASWAAVAFYELRLRNQGTTHVTAADAVRLINKGALVIDVRKPEEFQQGHIVNARNVPLERMQQDDVDTIKKQKSKILLAVCADGATSGRAAGHLRKTGYENAFSLKGGIAGWRADNLPLVK
;
A
#
# COMPACT_ATOMS: atom_id res chain seq x y z
N MET A 1 39.67 -9.68 -22.99
CA MET A 1 38.52 -10.61 -23.10
C MET A 1 38.92 -12.03 -22.74
N ALA A 2 39.99 -12.60 -23.33
CA ALA A 2 40.43 -13.97 -23.01
C ALA A 2 40.77 -14.21 -21.52
N GLN A 3 41.45 -13.27 -20.86
CA GLN A 3 41.80 -13.35 -19.44
C GLN A 3 40.57 -13.38 -18.50
N LEU A 4 39.49 -12.70 -18.83
CA LEU A 4 38.25 -12.72 -18.05
C LEU A 4 37.52 -14.05 -18.17
N VAL A 5 37.55 -14.66 -19.36
CA VAL A 5 36.94 -15.98 -19.58
C VAL A 5 37.74 -17.06 -18.87
N GLU A 6 39.05 -16.98 -18.91
CA GLU A 6 39.96 -17.91 -18.20
C GLU A 6 39.83 -17.77 -16.68
N PHE A 7 39.74 -16.55 -16.16
CA PHE A 7 39.51 -16.28 -14.73
C PHE A 7 38.16 -16.86 -14.28
N ALA A 8 37.08 -16.64 -15.06
CA ALA A 8 35.75 -17.16 -14.78
C ALA A 8 35.73 -18.70 -14.77
N GLY A 9 36.46 -19.34 -15.67
CA GLY A 9 36.58 -20.79 -15.73
C GLY A 9 37.35 -21.39 -14.53
N ASN A 10 38.39 -20.68 -14.04
CA ASN A 10 39.19 -21.12 -12.91
C ASN A 10 38.54 -20.80 -11.53
N HIS A 11 37.62 -19.86 -11.48
CA HIS A 11 36.98 -19.41 -10.25
C HIS A 11 35.46 -19.46 -10.30
N VAL A 12 34.91 -20.58 -10.74
CA VAL A 12 33.45 -20.80 -10.93
C VAL A 12 32.65 -20.44 -9.68
N TRP A 13 33.18 -20.72 -8.48
CA TRP A 13 32.51 -20.41 -7.23
C TRP A 13 32.41 -18.92 -6.95
N LEU A 14 33.41 -18.12 -7.36
CA LEU A 14 33.38 -16.65 -7.22
C LEU A 14 32.36 -16.05 -8.19
N VAL A 15 32.32 -16.55 -9.43
CA VAL A 15 31.34 -16.12 -10.43
C VAL A 15 29.93 -16.48 -9.98
N ALA A 16 29.71 -17.69 -9.47
CA ALA A 16 28.42 -18.12 -8.95
C ALA A 16 27.99 -17.26 -7.76
N GLY A 17 28.88 -16.93 -6.82
CA GLY A 17 28.61 -16.05 -5.69
C GLY A 17 28.24 -14.64 -6.13
N LEU A 18 28.93 -14.08 -7.13
CA LEU A 18 28.60 -12.77 -7.70
C LEU A 18 27.23 -12.74 -8.35
N LEU A 19 26.91 -13.75 -9.16
CA LEU A 19 25.60 -13.86 -9.83
C LEU A 19 24.48 -14.06 -8.80
N ALA A 20 24.68 -14.86 -7.76
CA ALA A 20 23.72 -15.06 -6.69
C ALA A 20 23.47 -13.75 -5.90
N SER A 21 24.54 -13.00 -5.60
CA SER A 21 24.44 -11.68 -4.96
C SER A 21 23.66 -10.69 -5.82
N TRP A 22 23.94 -10.64 -7.11
CA TRP A 22 23.23 -9.79 -8.06
C TRP A 22 21.75 -10.15 -8.18
N ALA A 23 21.45 -11.43 -8.27
CA ALA A 23 20.08 -11.93 -8.30
C ALA A 23 19.34 -11.59 -7.01
N ALA A 24 19.98 -11.70 -5.84
CA ALA A 24 19.38 -11.33 -4.56
C ALA A 24 19.07 -9.84 -4.48
N VAL A 25 19.98 -8.98 -4.93
CA VAL A 25 19.75 -7.51 -4.98
C VAL A 25 18.64 -7.18 -5.94
N ALA A 26 18.66 -7.73 -7.16
CA ALA A 26 17.61 -7.52 -8.15
C ALA A 26 16.23 -8.00 -7.65
N PHE A 27 16.18 -9.16 -7.00
CA PHE A 27 14.96 -9.67 -6.37
C PHE A 27 14.47 -8.75 -5.25
N TYR A 28 15.37 -8.25 -4.41
CA TYR A 28 15.04 -7.30 -3.35
C TYR A 28 14.50 -5.98 -3.90
N GLU A 29 15.14 -5.42 -4.93
CA GLU A 29 14.66 -4.20 -5.60
C GLU A 29 13.31 -4.39 -6.29
N LEU A 30 13.11 -5.51 -6.99
CA LEU A 30 11.83 -5.87 -7.58
C LEU A 30 10.73 -6.01 -6.53
N ARG A 31 11.07 -6.61 -5.38
CA ARG A 31 10.14 -6.73 -4.26
C ARG A 31 9.78 -5.36 -3.67
N LEU A 32 10.76 -4.46 -3.53
CA LEU A 32 10.52 -3.09 -3.09
C LEU A 32 9.68 -2.29 -4.10
N ARG A 33 9.94 -2.45 -5.39
CA ARG A 33 9.13 -1.82 -6.45
C ARG A 33 7.70 -2.37 -6.50
N ASN A 34 7.52 -3.66 -6.25
CA ASN A 34 6.19 -4.29 -6.18
C ASN A 34 5.43 -3.99 -4.87
N GLN A 35 6.15 -3.62 -3.81
CA GLN A 35 5.55 -2.95 -2.67
C GLN A 35 5.16 -1.50 -3.00
N GLY A 36 5.30 -1.12 -4.26
CA GLY A 36 5.13 0.13 -4.93
C GLY A 36 4.34 1.17 -4.17
N THR A 37 4.69 2.39 -4.26
CA THR A 37 4.06 3.59 -3.71
C THR A 37 2.52 3.47 -3.53
N THR A 38 2.12 2.55 -2.63
CA THR A 38 0.73 2.42 -2.20
C THR A 38 0.37 3.56 -1.26
N HIS A 39 1.39 4.23 -0.72
CA HIS A 39 1.22 5.36 0.18
C HIS A 39 1.14 6.66 -0.60
N VAL A 40 0.06 7.40 -0.41
CA VAL A 40 -0.15 8.73 -0.97
C VAL A 40 -0.11 9.78 0.13
N THR A 41 0.38 10.96 -0.20
CA THR A 41 0.37 12.10 0.72
C THR A 41 -1.06 12.60 0.95
N ALA A 42 -1.29 13.40 1.99
CA ALA A 42 -2.60 14.00 2.23
C ALA A 42 -3.07 14.87 1.05
N ALA A 43 -2.16 15.61 0.42
CA ALA A 43 -2.46 16.44 -0.76
C ALA A 43 -2.90 15.58 -1.96
N ASP A 44 -2.21 14.47 -2.22
CA ASP A 44 -2.59 13.55 -3.29
C ASP A 44 -3.88 12.80 -2.97
N ALA A 45 -4.10 12.45 -1.69
CA ALA A 45 -5.35 11.85 -1.22
C ALA A 45 -6.55 12.76 -1.48
N VAL A 46 -6.43 14.07 -1.20
CA VAL A 46 -7.48 15.05 -1.53
C VAL A 46 -7.78 15.05 -3.03
N ARG A 47 -6.75 15.02 -3.88
CA ARG A 47 -6.94 14.94 -5.33
C ARG A 47 -7.66 13.67 -5.77
N LEU A 48 -7.32 12.52 -5.16
CA LEU A 48 -7.98 11.24 -5.44
C LEU A 48 -9.45 11.26 -5.00
N ILE A 49 -9.74 11.81 -3.81
CA ILE A 49 -11.10 11.96 -3.29
C ILE A 49 -11.92 12.84 -4.23
N ASN A 50 -11.38 13.95 -4.69
CA ASN A 50 -12.03 14.85 -5.65
C ASN A 50 -12.29 14.18 -7.01
N LYS A 51 -11.51 13.17 -7.38
CA LYS A 51 -11.73 12.33 -8.58
C LYS A 51 -12.70 11.17 -8.34
N GLY A 52 -13.31 11.09 -7.17
CA GLY A 52 -14.28 10.06 -6.84
C GLY A 52 -13.72 8.80 -6.18
N ALA A 53 -12.51 8.86 -5.61
CA ALA A 53 -11.96 7.76 -4.82
C ALA A 53 -12.85 7.45 -3.61
N LEU A 54 -13.04 6.18 -3.33
CA LEU A 54 -13.74 5.70 -2.15
C LEU A 54 -12.76 5.61 -0.98
N VAL A 55 -13.03 6.34 0.09
CA VAL A 55 -12.23 6.29 1.32
C VAL A 55 -12.74 5.13 2.19
N ILE A 56 -11.82 4.28 2.62
CA ILE A 56 -12.09 3.14 3.50
C ILE A 56 -11.28 3.32 4.78
N ASP A 57 -11.97 3.56 5.88
CA ASP A 57 -11.37 3.66 7.20
C ASP A 57 -11.32 2.28 7.85
N VAL A 58 -10.12 1.76 8.06
CA VAL A 58 -9.88 0.42 8.62
C VAL A 58 -9.73 0.39 10.13
N ARG A 59 -9.97 1.52 10.79
CA ARG A 59 -9.98 1.63 12.26
C ARG A 59 -11.21 0.96 12.86
N LYS A 60 -11.19 0.84 14.19
CA LYS A 60 -12.36 0.37 14.94
C LYS A 60 -13.53 1.36 14.81
N PRO A 61 -14.79 0.89 14.91
CA PRO A 61 -15.96 1.76 14.81
C PRO A 61 -15.97 2.92 15.80
N GLU A 62 -15.44 2.71 17.01
CA GLU A 62 -15.38 3.75 18.06
C GLU A 62 -14.43 4.88 17.65
N GLU A 63 -13.30 4.58 17.03
CA GLU A 63 -12.35 5.58 16.52
C GLU A 63 -12.91 6.32 15.29
N PHE A 64 -13.63 5.61 14.45
CA PHE A 64 -14.30 6.20 13.27
C PHE A 64 -15.35 7.23 13.69
N GLN A 65 -16.15 6.94 14.72
CA GLN A 65 -17.17 7.84 15.24
C GLN A 65 -16.59 9.11 15.88
N GLN A 66 -15.36 9.06 16.37
CA GLN A 66 -14.69 10.24 16.94
C GLN A 66 -14.27 11.27 15.90
N GLY A 67 -14.20 10.87 14.65
CA GLY A 67 -13.87 11.73 13.51
C GLY A 67 -13.25 10.95 12.38
N HIS A 68 -13.75 11.16 11.18
CA HIS A 68 -13.32 10.48 9.96
C HIS A 68 -13.34 11.42 8.75
N ILE A 69 -12.70 11.00 7.66
CA ILE A 69 -12.72 11.76 6.40
C ILE A 69 -14.14 11.72 5.82
N VAL A 70 -14.57 12.82 5.24
CA VAL A 70 -15.90 12.95 4.64
C VAL A 70 -16.18 11.81 3.63
N ASN A 71 -17.37 11.24 3.69
CA ASN A 71 -17.78 10.10 2.86
C ASN A 71 -16.95 8.81 3.03
N ALA A 72 -16.10 8.71 4.06
CA ALA A 72 -15.39 7.48 4.36
C ALA A 72 -16.37 6.39 4.82
N ARG A 73 -16.05 5.15 4.43
CA ARG A 73 -16.76 3.96 4.92
C ARG A 73 -15.89 3.23 5.93
N ASN A 74 -16.47 2.88 7.06
CA ASN A 74 -15.77 2.12 8.07
C ASN A 74 -15.81 0.63 7.73
N VAL A 75 -14.65 0.07 7.44
CA VAL A 75 -14.45 -1.36 7.23
C VAL A 75 -13.24 -1.81 8.04
N PRO A 76 -13.42 -2.24 9.29
CA PRO A 76 -12.33 -2.69 10.14
C PRO A 76 -11.45 -3.74 9.44
N LEU A 77 -10.13 -3.68 9.67
CA LEU A 77 -9.15 -4.55 8.99
C LEU A 77 -9.51 -6.04 9.11
N GLU A 78 -10.01 -6.46 10.26
CA GLU A 78 -10.41 -7.85 10.53
C GLU A 78 -11.51 -8.32 9.59
N ARG A 79 -12.52 -7.49 9.34
CA ARG A 79 -13.61 -7.78 8.39
C ARG A 79 -13.11 -7.79 6.95
N MET A 80 -12.19 -6.90 6.62
CA MET A 80 -11.59 -6.84 5.30
C MET A 80 -10.81 -8.13 4.98
N GLN A 81 -10.09 -8.68 5.96
CA GLN A 81 -9.33 -9.92 5.80
C GLN A 81 -10.20 -11.18 5.68
N GLN A 82 -11.43 -11.13 6.16
CA GLN A 82 -12.40 -12.22 6.05
C GLN A 82 -13.19 -12.20 4.74
N ASP A 83 -12.81 -11.32 3.79
CA ASP A 83 -13.52 -11.08 2.52
C ASP A 83 -15.02 -10.71 2.69
N ASP A 84 -15.43 -10.36 3.91
CA ASP A 84 -16.77 -9.89 4.24
C ASP A 84 -16.89 -8.38 3.97
N VAL A 85 -16.70 -8.01 2.69
CA VAL A 85 -16.66 -6.61 2.27
C VAL A 85 -17.70 -6.34 1.19
N ASP A 86 -18.96 -6.67 1.48
CA ASP A 86 -20.08 -6.39 0.57
C ASP A 86 -20.13 -4.92 0.15
N THR A 87 -19.70 -4.04 1.06
CA THR A 87 -19.66 -2.60 0.86
C THR A 87 -18.80 -2.16 -0.33
N ILE A 88 -17.77 -2.93 -0.70
CA ILE A 88 -16.84 -2.60 -1.78
C ILE A 88 -16.79 -3.62 -2.91
N LYS A 89 -17.50 -4.75 -2.81
CA LYS A 89 -17.50 -5.81 -3.84
C LYS A 89 -17.81 -5.30 -5.26
N LYS A 90 -18.66 -4.30 -5.37
CA LYS A 90 -19.06 -3.69 -6.66
C LYS A 90 -18.12 -2.57 -7.13
N GLN A 91 -17.04 -2.27 -6.39
CA GLN A 91 -16.21 -1.09 -6.60
C GLN A 91 -14.80 -1.42 -7.14
N LYS A 92 -14.61 -2.58 -7.78
CA LYS A 92 -13.29 -3.04 -8.26
C LYS A 92 -12.62 -2.09 -9.25
N SER A 93 -13.40 -1.33 -10.01
CA SER A 93 -12.90 -0.33 -10.96
C SER A 93 -12.61 1.04 -10.35
N LYS A 94 -13.03 1.28 -9.11
CA LYS A 94 -12.80 2.57 -8.43
C LYS A 94 -11.43 2.62 -7.76
N ILE A 95 -10.97 3.85 -7.58
CA ILE A 95 -9.80 4.12 -6.73
C ILE A 95 -10.25 3.97 -5.28
N LEU A 96 -9.54 3.16 -4.52
CA LEU A 96 -9.76 2.96 -3.09
C LEU A 96 -8.63 3.59 -2.30
N LEU A 97 -8.97 4.34 -1.27
CA LEU A 97 -8.02 4.96 -0.35
C LEU A 97 -8.24 4.39 1.06
N ALA A 98 -7.36 3.50 1.49
CA ALA A 98 -7.38 2.96 2.83
C ALA A 98 -6.76 3.94 3.83
N VAL A 99 -7.42 4.12 4.97
CA VAL A 99 -7.01 5.06 6.02
C VAL A 99 -7.02 4.36 7.37
N CYS A 100 -5.98 4.57 8.17
CA CYS A 100 -5.91 4.12 9.56
C CYS A 100 -5.46 5.26 10.47
N ALA A 101 -5.12 4.97 11.73
CA ALA A 101 -4.70 5.99 12.68
C ALA A 101 -3.38 6.66 12.30
N ASP A 102 -2.36 5.88 11.90
CA ASP A 102 -0.97 6.32 11.67
C ASP A 102 -0.39 5.97 10.30
N GLY A 103 -1.12 5.25 9.46
CA GLY A 103 -0.69 4.83 8.13
C GLY A 103 -0.10 3.42 8.03
N ALA A 104 0.26 2.75 9.12
CA ALA A 104 0.88 1.42 9.10
C ALA A 104 -0.12 0.32 8.71
N THR A 105 -1.27 0.30 9.34
CA THR A 105 -2.34 -0.70 9.11
C THR A 105 -2.99 -0.54 7.74
N SER A 106 -3.18 0.69 7.27
CA SER A 106 -3.78 0.97 5.96
C SER A 106 -2.91 0.49 4.80
N GLY A 107 -1.59 0.47 4.96
CA GLY A 107 -0.69 -0.12 3.97
C GLY A 107 -0.94 -1.62 3.77
N ARG A 108 -1.15 -2.37 4.85
CA ARG A 108 -1.55 -3.79 4.80
C ARG A 108 -2.93 -3.97 4.17
N ALA A 109 -3.88 -3.11 4.50
CA ALA A 109 -5.22 -3.12 3.93
C ALA A 109 -5.18 -2.88 2.41
N ALA A 110 -4.45 -1.88 1.94
CA ALA A 110 -4.27 -1.61 0.52
C ALA A 110 -3.60 -2.78 -0.21
N GLY A 111 -2.59 -3.41 0.41
CA GLY A 111 -1.94 -4.61 -0.12
C GLY A 111 -2.89 -5.81 -0.25
N HIS A 112 -3.75 -6.02 0.75
CA HIS A 112 -4.79 -7.06 0.71
C HIS A 112 -5.81 -6.79 -0.40
N LEU A 113 -6.31 -5.56 -0.50
CA LEU A 113 -7.24 -5.15 -1.55
C LEU A 113 -6.69 -5.40 -2.95
N ARG A 114 -5.40 -5.09 -3.20
CA ARG A 114 -4.77 -5.36 -4.49
C ARG A 114 -4.72 -6.85 -4.82
N LYS A 115 -4.42 -7.71 -3.84
CA LYS A 115 -4.40 -9.17 -4.01
C LYS A 115 -5.79 -9.73 -4.32
N THR A 116 -6.85 -9.07 -3.88
CA THR A 116 -8.24 -9.50 -4.08
C THR A 116 -8.90 -8.84 -5.30
N GLY A 117 -8.12 -8.16 -6.15
CA GLY A 117 -8.58 -7.64 -7.44
C GLY A 117 -8.92 -6.16 -7.48
N TYR A 118 -8.59 -5.40 -6.44
CA TYR A 118 -8.73 -3.94 -6.42
C TYR A 118 -7.39 -3.29 -6.77
N GLU A 119 -7.06 -3.22 -8.04
CA GLU A 119 -5.74 -2.78 -8.53
C GLU A 119 -5.37 -1.36 -8.12
N ASN A 120 -6.36 -0.48 -8.01
CA ASN A 120 -6.21 0.93 -7.67
C ASN A 120 -6.43 1.20 -6.17
N ALA A 121 -5.84 0.39 -5.29
CA ALA A 121 -5.90 0.58 -3.85
C ALA A 121 -4.63 1.26 -3.33
N PHE A 122 -4.82 2.36 -2.61
CA PHE A 122 -3.78 3.18 -2.01
C PHE A 122 -4.00 3.30 -0.50
N SER A 123 -2.95 3.70 0.22
CA SER A 123 -3.04 4.02 1.65
C SER A 123 -2.63 5.47 1.92
N LEU A 124 -3.28 6.11 2.88
CA LEU A 124 -2.95 7.45 3.30
C LEU A 124 -1.69 7.43 4.18
N LYS A 125 -0.64 8.11 3.74
CA LYS A 125 0.58 8.28 4.52
C LYS A 125 0.29 9.08 5.79
N GLY A 126 0.73 8.56 6.94
CA GLY A 126 0.50 9.22 8.23
C GLY A 126 -0.92 9.05 8.79
N GLY A 127 -1.85 8.45 8.05
CA GLY A 127 -3.21 8.16 8.51
C GLY A 127 -4.00 9.41 8.94
N ILE A 128 -4.97 9.23 9.83
CA ILE A 128 -5.78 10.32 10.39
C ILE A 128 -4.92 11.31 11.19
N ALA A 129 -3.87 10.83 11.86
CA ALA A 129 -2.95 11.72 12.58
C ALA A 129 -2.28 12.73 11.63
N GLY A 130 -1.75 12.27 10.50
CA GLY A 130 -1.19 13.14 9.46
C GLY A 130 -2.22 14.07 8.84
N TRP A 131 -3.43 13.57 8.59
CA TRP A 131 -4.55 14.37 8.08
C TRP A 131 -4.91 15.55 8.99
N ARG A 132 -4.95 15.30 10.32
CA ARG A 132 -5.16 16.34 11.33
C ARG A 132 -3.99 17.32 11.41
N ALA A 133 -2.76 16.83 11.33
CA ALA A 133 -1.56 17.69 11.36
C ALA A 133 -1.52 18.68 10.18
N ASP A 134 -2.06 18.28 9.02
CA ASP A 134 -2.22 19.15 7.85
C ASP A 134 -3.48 20.02 7.89
N ASN A 135 -4.17 20.09 9.05
CA ASN A 135 -5.40 20.85 9.28
C ASN A 135 -6.54 20.54 8.29
N LEU A 136 -6.60 19.33 7.80
CA LEU A 136 -7.66 18.88 6.92
C LEU A 136 -8.92 18.49 7.70
N PRO A 137 -10.13 18.72 7.14
CA PRO A 137 -11.39 18.55 7.85
C PRO A 137 -11.71 17.08 8.12
N LEU A 138 -12.27 16.82 9.28
CA LEU A 138 -12.89 15.55 9.67
C LEU A 138 -14.36 15.80 10.04
N VAL A 139 -15.19 14.81 9.81
CA VAL A 139 -16.61 14.78 10.20
C VAL A 139 -16.84 13.70 11.24
N LYS A 140 -17.95 13.79 11.99
CA LYS A 140 -18.38 12.79 12.97
C LYS A 140 -19.55 11.97 12.45
#